data_4857d691c9568aeb31df4ecf0de2b9a1
#
_entry.id   4857d691c9568aeb31df4ecf0de2b9a1
#
_cell.length_a   1.000
_cell.length_b   1.000
_cell.length_c   1.000
_cell.angle_alpha   90.00
_cell.angle_beta   90.00
_cell.angle_gamma   90.00
#
_symmetry.space_group_name_H-M   'P 1'
#
loop_
_entity.id
_entity.type
_entity.pdbx_description
1 polymer ?
#
loop_
_entity_poly.entity_id
_entity_poly.type
_entity_poly.pdbx_seq_one_letter_code
_entity_poly.pdbx_strand_id
1 'polypeptide(L)'
;MTWQQAKALIFDMDGTLADSMPAHYEAWQVAAQEFGFVFTPERFQQLGGVPTRQTLDILLREQGLDLPRERIAEVKESAIDGKLTAVRPIEPIFEIARWWHERGLPMAVATGASRRNAEITLTTLGARDWFPVVMTADDVSAHKPAPDVFLRAAEGLGVAPADCAAFEDTDIGLEAIRAAGMQAWDVRQPVPSPSD
;
A
#
# COMPACT_ATOMS: atom_id res chain seq x y z
N MET A 1 -7.79 20.36 10.19
CA MET A 1 -7.11 19.54 11.23
C MET A 1 -5.79 19.10 10.65
N THR A 2 -4.70 19.16 11.38
CA THR A 2 -3.39 18.62 10.93
C THR A 2 -3.30 17.14 11.36
N TRP A 3 -2.46 16.34 10.70
CA TRP A 3 -2.29 14.94 11.09
C TRP A 3 -1.77 14.79 12.53
N GLN A 4 -1.04 15.78 13.06
CA GLN A 4 -0.56 15.80 14.45
C GLN A 4 -1.71 15.83 15.49
N GLN A 5 -2.93 16.19 15.08
CA GLN A 5 -4.11 16.24 15.94
C GLN A 5 -4.93 14.94 15.92
N ALA A 6 -4.55 13.98 15.06
CA ALA A 6 -5.19 12.68 15.01
C ALA A 6 -4.87 11.85 16.26
N LYS A 7 -5.74 10.89 16.59
CA LYS A 7 -5.48 9.91 17.68
C LYS A 7 -4.73 8.68 17.19
N ALA A 8 -4.77 8.41 15.89
CA ALA A 8 -4.00 7.34 15.25
C ALA A 8 -3.60 7.72 13.83
N LEU A 9 -2.46 7.20 13.37
CA LEU A 9 -2.03 7.29 11.98
C LEU A 9 -2.15 5.93 11.31
N ILE A 10 -2.62 5.95 10.06
CA ILE A 10 -2.70 4.75 9.21
C ILE A 10 -1.93 5.05 7.92
N PHE A 11 -1.03 4.15 7.54
CA PHE A 11 -0.19 4.35 6.38
C PHE A 11 -0.50 3.28 5.32
N ASP A 12 -0.69 3.71 4.08
CA ASP A 12 -0.40 2.81 2.99
C ASP A 12 1.10 2.47 2.99
N MET A 13 1.50 1.46 2.25
CA MET A 13 2.88 0.95 2.27
C MET A 13 3.64 1.26 0.98
N ASP A 14 3.19 0.72 -0.15
CA ASP A 14 3.90 0.74 -1.42
C ASP A 14 3.70 2.09 -2.14
N GLY A 15 4.75 2.89 -2.25
CA GLY A 15 4.66 4.26 -2.75
C GLY A 15 4.40 5.31 -1.66
N THR A 16 4.15 4.87 -0.41
CA THR A 16 3.89 5.74 0.75
C THR A 16 4.98 5.63 1.80
N LEU A 17 5.14 4.47 2.47
CA LEU A 17 6.24 4.21 3.41
C LEU A 17 7.50 3.70 2.72
N ALA A 18 7.32 2.88 1.68
CA ALA A 18 8.36 2.18 0.96
C ALA A 18 8.44 2.61 -0.51
N ASP A 19 9.63 2.91 -1.00
CA ASP A 19 9.92 3.08 -2.43
C ASP A 19 10.04 1.70 -3.10
N SER A 20 8.91 1.01 -3.16
CA SER A 20 8.77 -0.36 -3.69
C SER A 20 8.18 -0.42 -5.10
N MET A 21 7.62 0.68 -5.61
CA MET A 21 6.95 0.71 -6.90
C MET A 21 7.86 0.31 -8.07
N PRO A 22 9.15 0.70 -8.13
CA PRO A 22 10.07 0.19 -9.16
C PRO A 22 10.22 -1.33 -9.12
N ALA A 23 10.35 -1.93 -7.93
CA ALA A 23 10.46 -3.37 -7.73
C ALA A 23 9.19 -4.11 -8.19
N HIS A 24 8.01 -3.56 -7.86
CA HIS A 24 6.73 -4.09 -8.34
C HIS A 24 6.63 -4.03 -9.87
N TYR A 25 7.02 -2.92 -10.49
CA TYR A 25 6.99 -2.80 -11.95
C TYR A 25 7.90 -3.81 -12.62
N GLU A 26 9.13 -3.97 -12.15
CA GLU A 26 10.06 -4.97 -12.68
C GLU A 26 9.51 -6.41 -12.55
N ALA A 27 8.89 -6.75 -11.42
CA ALA A 27 8.27 -8.06 -11.25
C ALA A 27 7.10 -8.28 -12.22
N TRP A 28 6.31 -7.25 -12.50
CA TRP A 28 5.28 -7.28 -13.53
C TRP A 28 5.85 -7.45 -14.94
N GLN A 29 7.01 -6.84 -15.26
CA GLN A 29 7.66 -7.02 -16.56
C GLN A 29 8.15 -8.45 -16.76
N VAL A 30 8.62 -9.14 -15.69
CA VAL A 30 8.96 -10.56 -15.76
C VAL A 30 7.75 -11.39 -16.15
N ALA A 31 6.62 -11.20 -15.47
CA ALA A 31 5.39 -11.93 -15.78
C ALA A 31 4.84 -11.57 -17.17
N ALA A 32 4.86 -10.29 -17.55
CA ALA A 32 4.41 -9.82 -18.86
C ALA A 32 5.22 -10.45 -20.01
N GLN A 33 6.54 -10.54 -19.84
CA GLN A 33 7.42 -11.15 -20.82
C GLN A 33 7.19 -12.66 -20.95
N GLU A 34 6.98 -13.36 -19.84
CA GLU A 34 6.79 -14.82 -19.84
C GLU A 34 5.46 -15.22 -20.49
N PHE A 35 4.40 -14.45 -20.25
CA PHE A 35 3.04 -14.80 -20.69
C PHE A 35 2.54 -14.01 -21.92
N GLY A 36 3.30 -13.02 -22.39
CA GLY A 36 2.99 -12.32 -23.64
C GLY A 36 1.87 -11.30 -23.53
N PHE A 37 1.70 -10.62 -22.40
CA PHE A 37 0.82 -9.47 -22.25
C PHE A 37 1.60 -8.14 -22.10
N VAL A 38 0.94 -7.01 -22.30
CA VAL A 38 1.57 -5.68 -22.18
C VAL A 38 1.13 -5.01 -20.89
N PHE A 39 2.09 -4.48 -20.13
CA PHE A 39 1.83 -3.63 -18.99
C PHE A 39 2.77 -2.43 -19.01
N THR A 40 2.29 -1.30 -19.57
CA THR A 40 3.11 -0.10 -19.74
C THR A 40 3.31 0.63 -18.40
N PRO A 41 4.37 1.49 -18.27
CA PRO A 41 4.58 2.29 -17.07
C PRO A 41 3.37 3.16 -16.71
N GLU A 42 2.71 3.77 -17.72
CA GLU A 42 1.54 4.63 -17.52
C GLU A 42 0.36 3.83 -16.96
N ARG A 43 0.12 2.61 -17.51
CA ARG A 43 -0.96 1.75 -17.02
C ARG A 43 -0.67 1.21 -15.65
N PHE A 44 0.61 0.91 -15.35
CA PHE A 44 1.05 0.51 -14.02
C PHE A 44 0.76 1.59 -12.96
N GLN A 45 1.07 2.86 -13.26
CA GLN A 45 0.75 3.99 -12.38
C GLN A 45 -0.76 4.13 -12.14
N GLN A 46 -1.58 3.98 -13.20
CA GLN A 46 -3.05 4.07 -13.10
C GLN A 46 -3.67 2.94 -12.25
N LEU A 47 -3.02 1.80 -12.19
CA LEU A 47 -3.46 0.64 -11.41
C LEU A 47 -2.72 0.51 -10.07
N GLY A 48 -1.99 1.54 -9.65
CA GLY A 48 -1.35 1.60 -8.34
C GLY A 48 -2.36 1.33 -7.22
N GLY A 49 -1.98 0.50 -6.23
CA GLY A 49 -2.84 0.12 -5.12
C GLY A 49 -3.90 -0.96 -5.43
N VAL A 50 -4.10 -1.34 -6.71
CA VAL A 50 -4.98 -2.45 -7.09
C VAL A 50 -4.28 -3.78 -6.84
N PRO A 51 -4.90 -4.75 -6.16
CA PRO A 51 -4.33 -6.08 -5.92
C PRO A 51 -3.98 -6.83 -7.22
N THR A 52 -2.94 -7.66 -7.17
CA THR A 52 -2.39 -8.40 -8.33
C THR A 52 -3.47 -9.10 -9.17
N ARG A 53 -4.42 -9.81 -8.53
CA ARG A 53 -5.47 -10.54 -9.25
C ARG A 53 -6.41 -9.61 -10.02
N GLN A 54 -6.85 -8.52 -9.40
CA GLN A 54 -7.71 -7.54 -10.05
C GLN A 54 -6.98 -6.81 -11.19
N THR A 55 -5.69 -6.49 -10.99
CA THR A 55 -4.85 -5.93 -12.06
C THR A 55 -4.81 -6.86 -13.28
N LEU A 56 -4.64 -8.17 -13.07
CA LEU A 56 -4.67 -9.17 -14.15
C LEU A 56 -6.03 -9.21 -14.85
N ASP A 57 -7.14 -9.22 -14.09
CA ASP A 57 -8.48 -9.22 -14.67
C ASP A 57 -8.72 -8.02 -15.58
N ILE A 58 -8.22 -6.85 -15.18
CA ILE A 58 -8.31 -5.61 -15.97
C ILE A 58 -7.45 -5.74 -17.23
N LEU A 59 -6.15 -6.03 -17.08
CA LEU A 59 -5.19 -6.05 -18.20
C LEU A 59 -5.54 -7.09 -19.27
N LEU A 60 -5.89 -8.31 -18.83
CA LEU A 60 -6.22 -9.39 -19.77
C LEU A 60 -7.53 -9.12 -20.51
N ARG A 61 -8.52 -8.54 -19.82
CA ARG A 61 -9.78 -8.13 -20.46
C ARG A 61 -9.54 -7.02 -21.51
N GLU A 62 -8.75 -6.00 -21.17
CA GLU A 62 -8.43 -4.89 -22.06
C GLU A 62 -7.71 -5.35 -23.34
N GLN A 63 -6.88 -6.39 -23.22
CA GLN A 63 -6.09 -6.93 -24.32
C GLN A 63 -6.76 -8.11 -25.03
N GLY A 64 -7.95 -8.54 -24.57
CA GLY A 64 -8.67 -9.68 -25.16
C GLY A 64 -7.93 -11.01 -24.99
N LEU A 65 -7.13 -11.16 -23.94
CA LEU A 65 -6.30 -12.32 -23.68
C LEU A 65 -6.97 -13.27 -22.66
N ASP A 66 -6.92 -14.56 -22.96
CA ASP A 66 -7.30 -15.63 -22.05
C ASP A 66 -6.05 -16.39 -21.59
N LEU A 67 -5.46 -15.93 -20.49
CA LEU A 67 -4.21 -16.42 -19.94
C LEU A 67 -4.40 -16.94 -18.50
N PRO A 68 -3.56 -17.86 -18.02
CA PRO A 68 -3.68 -18.49 -16.71
C PRO A 68 -3.34 -17.52 -15.56
N ARG A 69 -4.32 -16.79 -15.06
CA ARG A 69 -4.21 -15.70 -14.05
C ARG A 69 -3.42 -16.10 -12.82
N GLU A 70 -3.74 -17.25 -12.25
CA GLU A 70 -3.09 -17.78 -11.04
C GLU A 70 -1.60 -17.98 -11.28
N ARG A 71 -1.24 -18.56 -12.45
CA ARG A 71 0.15 -18.79 -12.80
C ARG A 71 0.93 -17.50 -13.03
N ILE A 72 0.29 -16.51 -13.66
CA ILE A 72 0.88 -15.17 -13.84
C ILE A 72 1.11 -14.50 -12.49
N ALA A 73 0.12 -14.59 -11.59
CA ALA A 73 0.25 -14.04 -10.23
C ALA A 73 1.39 -14.71 -9.46
N GLU A 74 1.53 -16.04 -9.52
CA GLU A 74 2.63 -16.77 -8.89
C GLU A 74 4.01 -16.32 -9.42
N VAL A 75 4.15 -16.16 -10.73
CA VAL A 75 5.42 -15.70 -11.34
C VAL A 75 5.74 -14.27 -10.89
N LYS A 76 4.76 -13.36 -10.92
CA LYS A 76 4.93 -11.98 -10.43
C LYS A 76 5.31 -11.95 -8.96
N GLU A 77 4.62 -12.72 -8.09
CA GLU A 77 4.91 -12.76 -6.65
C GLU A 77 6.30 -13.39 -6.38
N SER A 78 6.69 -14.42 -7.12
CA SER A 78 8.03 -14.99 -7.02
C SER A 78 9.12 -14.00 -7.47
N ALA A 79 8.85 -13.21 -8.50
CA ALA A 79 9.80 -12.23 -9.02
C ALA A 79 9.99 -11.01 -8.10
N ILE A 80 9.01 -10.69 -7.25
CA ILE A 80 9.09 -9.55 -6.32
C ILE A 80 9.87 -9.87 -5.04
N ASP A 81 9.83 -11.09 -4.54
CA ASP A 81 10.37 -11.48 -3.23
C ASP A 81 11.80 -10.98 -2.97
N GLY A 82 12.72 -11.25 -3.89
CA GLY A 82 14.11 -10.83 -3.76
C GLY A 82 14.33 -9.32 -3.91
N LYS A 83 13.39 -8.62 -4.55
CA LYS A 83 13.48 -7.17 -4.81
C LYS A 83 13.03 -6.36 -3.60
N LEU A 84 12.07 -6.87 -2.84
CA LEU A 84 11.58 -6.20 -1.61
C LEU A 84 12.65 -6.14 -0.50
N THR A 85 13.67 -6.98 -0.55
CA THR A 85 14.79 -6.94 0.40
C THR A 85 15.77 -5.78 0.18
N ALA A 86 15.58 -4.98 -0.87
CA ALA A 86 16.43 -3.83 -1.21
C ALA A 86 15.66 -2.50 -1.24
N VAL A 87 14.38 -2.50 -0.88
CA VAL A 87 13.56 -1.27 -0.87
C VAL A 87 14.04 -0.29 0.20
N ARG A 88 13.81 0.98 -0.05
CA ARG A 88 14.18 2.08 0.84
C ARG A 88 12.94 2.77 1.38
N PRO A 89 13.04 3.44 2.54
CA PRO A 89 11.96 4.27 3.03
C PRO A 89 11.75 5.50 2.14
N ILE A 90 10.51 5.97 2.05
CA ILE A 90 10.18 7.31 1.54
C ILE A 90 10.30 8.27 2.73
N GLU A 91 11.45 8.88 2.86
CA GLU A 91 11.90 9.57 4.09
C GLU A 91 10.91 10.58 4.68
N PRO A 92 10.24 11.47 3.93
CA PRO A 92 9.32 12.41 4.57
C PRO A 92 8.17 11.72 5.33
N ILE A 93 7.64 10.63 4.80
CA ILE A 93 6.54 9.88 5.43
C ILE A 93 7.07 8.92 6.49
N PHE A 94 8.22 8.31 6.23
CA PHE A 94 8.86 7.42 7.17
C PHE A 94 9.33 8.14 8.44
N GLU A 95 9.76 9.41 8.33
CA GLU A 95 10.07 10.28 9.47
C GLU A 95 8.83 10.56 10.32
N ILE A 96 7.67 10.78 9.71
CA ILE A 96 6.40 10.93 10.43
C ILE A 96 6.09 9.66 11.22
N ALA A 97 6.21 8.48 10.58
CA ALA A 97 5.97 7.19 11.24
C ALA A 97 6.94 6.98 12.42
N ARG A 98 8.23 7.27 12.22
CA ARG A 98 9.25 7.18 13.27
C ARG A 98 8.94 8.09 14.44
N TRP A 99 8.63 9.35 14.18
CA TRP A 99 8.30 10.35 15.19
C TRP A 99 7.07 9.95 16.01
N TRP A 100 6.05 9.32 15.37
CA TRP A 100 4.85 8.83 16.00
C TRP A 100 5.12 7.60 16.86
N HIS A 101 5.92 6.67 16.34
CA HIS A 101 6.36 5.47 17.06
C HIS A 101 7.14 5.80 18.34
N GLU A 102 8.12 6.70 18.26
CA GLU A 102 8.93 7.14 19.41
C GLU A 102 8.11 7.72 20.55
N ARG A 103 6.89 8.16 20.28
CA ARG A 103 5.93 8.69 21.27
C ARG A 103 4.95 7.64 21.77
N GLY A 104 5.06 6.42 21.29
CA GLY A 104 4.16 5.33 21.67
C GLY A 104 2.71 5.54 21.23
N LEU A 105 2.50 6.32 20.15
CA LEU A 105 1.16 6.65 19.65
C LEU A 105 0.65 5.56 18.71
N PRO A 106 -0.69 5.31 18.66
CA PRO A 106 -1.24 4.22 17.85
C PRO A 106 -1.04 4.46 16.34
N MET A 107 -0.52 3.43 15.65
CA MET A 107 -0.41 3.47 14.19
C MET A 107 -0.54 2.09 13.55
N ALA A 108 -0.96 2.05 12.30
CA ALA A 108 -1.19 0.85 11.52
C ALA A 108 -0.72 1.00 10.07
N VAL A 109 -0.55 -0.13 9.41
CA VAL A 109 -0.44 -0.22 7.94
C VAL A 109 -1.74 -0.73 7.36
N ALA A 110 -2.19 -0.15 6.23
CA ALA A 110 -3.35 -0.55 5.45
C ALA A 110 -2.98 -0.59 3.96
N THR A 111 -2.58 -1.77 3.46
CA THR A 111 -2.00 -1.94 2.12
C THR A 111 -2.82 -2.86 1.22
N GLY A 112 -2.73 -2.64 -0.10
CA GLY A 112 -3.20 -3.55 -1.14
C GLY A 112 -2.25 -4.72 -1.43
N ALA A 113 -1.08 -4.78 -0.78
CA ALA A 113 -0.14 -5.89 -0.91
C ALA A 113 -0.64 -7.15 -0.19
N SER A 114 -0.07 -8.31 -0.55
CA SER A 114 -0.25 -9.55 0.20
C SER A 114 0.41 -9.45 1.59
N ARG A 115 -0.04 -10.28 2.53
CA ARG A 115 0.57 -10.40 3.86
C ARG A 115 2.08 -10.65 3.78
N ARG A 116 2.47 -11.57 2.90
CA ARG A 116 3.88 -11.91 2.68
C ARG A 116 4.71 -10.69 2.27
N ASN A 117 4.27 -9.92 1.29
CA ASN A 117 4.99 -8.75 0.80
C ASN A 117 5.07 -7.67 1.87
N ALA A 118 3.97 -7.45 2.62
CA ALA A 118 3.96 -6.49 3.72
C ALA A 118 4.99 -6.83 4.80
N GLU A 119 5.07 -8.10 5.22
CA GLU A 119 6.04 -8.55 6.22
C GLU A 119 7.49 -8.37 5.74
N ILE A 120 7.79 -8.74 4.47
CA ILE A 120 9.13 -8.55 3.89
C ILE A 120 9.50 -7.07 3.85
N THR A 121 8.62 -6.23 3.33
CA THR A 121 8.86 -4.79 3.17
C THR A 121 9.10 -4.12 4.53
N LEU A 122 8.18 -4.30 5.50
CA LEU A 122 8.30 -3.68 6.81
C LEU A 122 9.53 -4.18 7.58
N THR A 123 9.90 -5.45 7.43
CA THR A 123 11.12 -6.01 8.03
C THR A 123 12.35 -5.40 7.38
N THR A 124 12.37 -5.26 6.06
CA THR A 124 13.47 -4.62 5.31
C THR A 124 13.69 -3.17 5.75
N LEU A 125 12.60 -2.44 5.96
CA LEU A 125 12.66 -1.06 6.48
C LEU A 125 13.04 -0.96 7.96
N GLY A 126 13.12 -2.08 8.69
CA GLY A 126 13.37 -2.09 10.14
C GLY A 126 12.21 -1.51 10.95
N ALA A 127 11.00 -1.48 10.39
CA ALA A 127 9.83 -0.83 10.98
C ALA A 127 8.70 -1.82 11.33
N ARG A 128 8.90 -3.14 11.16
CA ARG A 128 7.83 -4.11 11.42
C ARG A 128 7.24 -4.00 12.82
N ASP A 129 8.08 -3.79 13.82
CA ASP A 129 7.67 -3.70 15.23
C ASP A 129 6.99 -2.37 15.60
N TRP A 130 7.04 -1.38 14.69
CA TRP A 130 6.34 -0.10 14.91
C TRP A 130 4.83 -0.23 14.72
N PHE A 131 4.40 -1.23 13.92
CA PHE A 131 3.02 -1.40 13.50
C PHE A 131 2.39 -2.63 14.15
N PRO A 132 1.69 -2.48 15.30
CA PRO A 132 0.98 -3.60 15.93
C PRO A 132 -0.17 -4.12 15.05
N VAL A 133 -0.70 -3.26 14.18
CA VAL A 133 -1.77 -3.59 13.24
C VAL A 133 -1.26 -3.42 11.82
N VAL A 134 -1.29 -4.49 11.03
CA VAL A 134 -0.97 -4.50 9.59
C VAL A 134 -2.15 -5.16 8.88
N MET A 135 -2.93 -4.40 8.13
CA MET A 135 -4.02 -4.89 7.30
C MET A 135 -3.59 -4.92 5.84
N THR A 136 -3.87 -6.02 5.17
CA THR A 136 -3.40 -6.36 3.82
C THR A 136 -4.56 -6.72 2.91
N ALA A 137 -4.30 -6.96 1.64
CA ALA A 137 -5.33 -7.47 0.72
C ALA A 137 -5.93 -8.81 1.19
N ASP A 138 -5.18 -9.61 1.96
CA ASP A 138 -5.63 -10.92 2.43
C ASP A 138 -6.64 -10.83 3.59
N ASP A 139 -6.78 -9.67 4.22
CA ASP A 139 -7.63 -9.45 5.40
C ASP A 139 -9.01 -8.87 5.06
N VAL A 140 -9.26 -8.54 3.79
CA VAL A 140 -10.49 -7.89 3.34
C VAL A 140 -11.04 -8.54 2.08
N SER A 141 -12.36 -8.48 1.92
CA SER A 141 -13.04 -8.97 0.71
C SER A 141 -13.22 -7.88 -0.35
N ALA A 142 -13.36 -6.63 0.07
CA ALA A 142 -13.43 -5.48 -0.83
C ALA A 142 -12.13 -4.65 -0.71
N HIS A 143 -11.50 -4.42 -1.87
CA HIS A 143 -10.23 -3.71 -1.96
C HIS A 143 -10.43 -2.25 -2.34
N LYS A 144 -9.41 -1.41 -2.16
CA LYS A 144 -9.40 0.00 -2.60
C LYS A 144 -10.01 0.11 -4.01
N PRO A 145 -10.98 1.01 -4.27
CA PRO A 145 -11.38 2.16 -3.44
C PRO A 145 -12.37 1.88 -2.31
N ALA A 146 -12.76 0.61 -2.03
CA ALA A 146 -13.57 0.29 -0.85
C ALA A 146 -12.78 0.61 0.44
N PRO A 147 -13.46 1.07 1.51
CA PRO A 147 -12.79 1.54 2.73
C PRO A 147 -12.30 0.43 3.66
N ASP A 148 -12.58 -0.82 3.35
CA ASP A 148 -12.50 -1.98 4.25
C ASP A 148 -11.13 -2.10 4.93
N VAL A 149 -10.04 -1.99 4.19
CA VAL A 149 -8.68 -2.12 4.72
C VAL A 149 -8.35 -1.04 5.75
N PHE A 150 -8.82 0.21 5.53
CA PHE A 150 -8.64 1.31 6.45
C PHE A 150 -9.54 1.19 7.67
N LEU A 151 -10.81 0.78 7.49
CA LEU A 151 -11.74 0.54 8.60
C LEU A 151 -11.23 -0.59 9.52
N ARG A 152 -10.73 -1.68 8.94
CA ARG A 152 -10.11 -2.77 9.70
C ARG A 152 -8.86 -2.32 10.46
N ALA A 153 -8.04 -1.45 9.87
CA ALA A 153 -6.88 -0.90 10.54
C ALA A 153 -7.28 -0.05 11.76
N ALA A 154 -8.27 0.83 11.63
CA ALA A 154 -8.79 1.63 12.74
C ALA A 154 -9.43 0.76 13.84
N GLU A 155 -10.21 -0.27 13.45
CA GLU A 155 -10.78 -1.26 14.37
C GLU A 155 -9.69 -1.96 15.17
N GLY A 156 -8.62 -2.42 14.49
CA GLY A 156 -7.49 -3.09 15.13
C GLY A 156 -6.73 -2.20 16.13
N LEU A 157 -6.72 -0.88 15.90
CA LEU A 157 -6.16 0.11 16.82
C LEU A 157 -7.13 0.53 17.94
N GLY A 158 -8.42 0.18 17.83
CA GLY A 158 -9.46 0.62 18.77
C GLY A 158 -9.75 2.13 18.69
N VAL A 159 -9.54 2.77 17.54
CA VAL A 159 -9.72 4.21 17.31
C VAL A 159 -10.83 4.43 16.30
N ALA A 160 -11.71 5.40 16.57
CA ALA A 160 -12.78 5.75 15.63
C ALA A 160 -12.19 6.30 14.31
N PRO A 161 -12.73 5.91 13.14
CA PRO A 161 -12.21 6.38 11.84
C PRO A 161 -12.10 7.92 11.74
N ALA A 162 -13.06 8.67 12.28
CA ALA A 162 -13.04 10.13 12.27
C ALA A 162 -11.89 10.76 13.08
N ASP A 163 -11.27 10.00 13.98
CA ASP A 163 -10.11 10.39 14.77
C ASP A 163 -8.76 9.94 14.14
N CYS A 164 -8.81 9.27 12.97
CA CYS A 164 -7.63 8.79 12.26
C CYS A 164 -7.24 9.73 11.12
N ALA A 165 -5.92 9.88 10.91
CA ALA A 165 -5.37 10.43 9.68
C ALA A 165 -4.67 9.30 8.90
N ALA A 166 -4.88 9.23 7.58
CA ALA A 166 -4.28 8.21 6.76
C ALA A 166 -3.51 8.79 5.56
N PHE A 167 -2.37 8.17 5.21
CA PHE A 167 -1.42 8.62 4.21
C PHE A 167 -1.42 7.67 3.02
N GLU A 168 -1.41 8.23 1.80
CA GLU A 168 -1.62 7.47 0.58
C GLU A 168 -1.07 8.21 -0.65
N ASP A 169 -0.55 7.46 -1.65
CA ASP A 169 -0.02 8.00 -2.91
C ASP A 169 -0.92 7.76 -4.13
N THR A 170 -2.01 7.00 -4.00
CA THR A 170 -2.92 6.66 -5.12
C THR A 170 -4.29 7.32 -4.98
N ASP A 171 -4.94 7.62 -6.11
CA ASP A 171 -6.28 8.20 -6.10
C ASP A 171 -7.33 7.24 -5.51
N ILE A 172 -7.22 5.94 -5.84
CA ILE A 172 -8.14 4.93 -5.31
C ILE A 172 -7.98 4.73 -3.79
N GLY A 173 -6.75 4.84 -3.28
CA GLY A 173 -6.50 4.78 -1.85
C GLY A 173 -6.98 6.01 -1.11
N LEU A 174 -6.80 7.21 -1.68
CA LEU A 174 -7.37 8.45 -1.14
C LEU A 174 -8.90 8.42 -1.11
N GLU A 175 -9.54 7.82 -2.14
CA GLU A 175 -10.99 7.58 -2.15
C GLU A 175 -11.39 6.63 -1.01
N ALA A 176 -10.67 5.52 -0.83
CA ALA A 176 -10.92 4.56 0.24
C ALA A 176 -10.80 5.20 1.63
N ILE A 177 -9.78 6.05 1.87
CA ILE A 177 -9.62 6.77 3.14
C ILE A 177 -10.81 7.70 3.41
N ARG A 178 -11.24 8.47 2.39
CA ARG A 178 -12.40 9.38 2.52
C ARG A 178 -13.69 8.60 2.75
N ALA A 179 -13.88 7.48 2.05
CA ALA A 179 -15.00 6.58 2.24
C ALA A 179 -15.02 5.95 3.64
N ALA A 180 -13.86 5.73 4.25
CA ALA A 180 -13.72 5.30 5.64
C ALA A 180 -14.06 6.41 6.66
N GLY A 181 -14.27 7.64 6.24
CA GLY A 181 -14.52 8.79 7.13
C GLY A 181 -13.26 9.30 7.85
N MET A 182 -12.08 9.01 7.32
CA MET A 182 -10.79 9.43 7.87
C MET A 182 -10.27 10.70 7.18
N GLN A 183 -9.32 11.38 7.81
CA GLN A 183 -8.58 12.47 7.20
C GLN A 183 -7.55 11.89 6.19
N ALA A 184 -7.70 12.23 4.91
CA ALA A 184 -6.81 11.75 3.85
C ALA A 184 -5.64 12.72 3.62
N TRP A 185 -4.42 12.18 3.60
CA TRP A 185 -3.18 12.88 3.28
C TRP A 185 -2.57 12.29 2.00
N ASP A 186 -2.57 13.09 0.94
CA ASP A 186 -1.94 12.76 -0.34
C ASP A 186 -0.44 13.01 -0.24
N VAL A 187 0.37 11.95 -0.17
CA VAL A 187 1.83 12.06 0.00
C VAL A 187 2.56 12.54 -1.25
N ARG A 188 1.87 12.65 -2.38
CA ARG A 188 2.41 13.29 -3.60
C ARG A 188 2.47 14.82 -3.45
N GLN A 189 1.77 15.37 -2.46
CA GLN A 189 1.80 16.77 -2.07
C GLN A 189 2.73 16.97 -0.87
N PRO A 190 3.25 18.18 -0.64
CA PRO A 190 4.01 18.46 0.57
C PRO A 190 3.20 18.11 1.83
N VAL A 191 3.73 17.25 2.66
CA VAL A 191 3.16 16.91 3.97
C VAL A 191 3.96 17.68 5.04
N PRO A 192 3.28 18.35 5.99
CA PRO A 192 3.98 19.03 7.10
C PRO A 192 4.89 18.07 7.85
N SER A 193 6.08 18.53 8.20
CA SER A 193 7.02 17.72 8.98
C SER A 193 6.57 17.60 10.44
N PRO A 194 7.11 16.62 11.19
CA PRO A 194 6.83 16.51 12.62
C PRO A 194 7.22 17.74 13.44
N SER A 195 8.11 18.59 12.89
CA SER A 195 8.65 19.77 13.58
C SER A 195 7.88 21.06 13.25
N ASP A 196 6.95 21.02 12.31
CA ASP A 196 6.09 22.16 11.94
C ASP A 196 4.86 22.19 12.86
#